data_24e202fdce749c1539c20516bb67abab
#
_entry.id   24e202fdce749c1539c20516bb67abab
#
_cell.length_a   1.000
_cell.length_b   1.000
_cell.length_c   1.000
_cell.angle_alpha   90.00
_cell.angle_beta   90.00
_cell.angle_gamma   90.00
#
_symmetry.space_group_name_H-M   'P 1'
#
loop_
_entity.id
_entity.type
_entity.pdbx_description
1 polymer ?
#
loop_
_entity_poly.entity_id
_entity_poly.type
_entity_poly.pdbx_seq_one_letter_code
_entity_poly.pdbx_strand_id
1 'polypeptide(L)'
;MSKTNALSLLCLWLLCLLALPAAQASSQVQNVRISPTVDNTRVVFDLASAPDFKYFTLDNPDRLVIDLSNVRGNTNLPASQGQADIIRGIRSSGGQGKMRIVLDLTQGVKPNVFALAPAAPHGHRLVVDLPGRTGSAAVAANPTTTTPPANTGATSSAGNRTPQPVPPASIRAARDIVIAVDAGHGGTDPGSIGPAGTFEKNLTLPIARQLVERINREPGMKAALVRTGDYFVPVNSRTDIARRLQADLLISVHADAFTSPHPRGASVWVLSLRRATSEVGRMLEQTERHSELLGGVAEVIKDSANERYLAQTVLDLSMNHSMVSAHQVANQILSEMGKVTTLHKREPQSASLGVLRAPDIPSILVEVGFISNPQEERLLRNPSHQQKLVQSIFNGVRRHFELSPPADSLFAQRRAREHRVQAGESLSLLAQRYNVSIDELRRHNELRSDSLRIGQVLRIP
;
A
#
# COMPACT_ATOMS: atom_id res chain seq x y z
N MET A 1 -27.11 27.78 -64.05
CA MET A 1 -26.23 27.07 -63.12
C MET A 1 -26.86 27.20 -61.73
N SER A 2 -27.33 26.08 -61.23
CA SER A 2 -28.30 25.99 -60.07
C SER A 2 -27.61 26.27 -58.73
N LYS A 3 -28.28 27.02 -57.83
CA LYS A 3 -27.86 27.36 -56.49
C LYS A 3 -27.64 26.12 -55.59
N THR A 4 -28.07 24.95 -56.04
CA THR A 4 -27.90 23.66 -55.37
C THR A 4 -26.46 23.11 -55.41
N ASN A 5 -25.68 23.44 -56.42
CA ASN A 5 -24.30 22.93 -56.54
C ASN A 5 -23.30 23.67 -55.66
N ALA A 6 -23.58 24.95 -55.32
CA ALA A 6 -22.71 25.75 -54.46
C ALA A 6 -22.84 25.31 -52.98
N LEU A 7 -24.04 24.88 -52.52
CA LEU A 7 -24.28 24.44 -51.16
C LEU A 7 -23.66 23.06 -50.89
N SER A 8 -23.69 22.15 -51.90
CA SER A 8 -23.07 20.83 -51.82
C SER A 8 -21.54 20.88 -51.74
N LEU A 9 -20.93 21.82 -52.48
CA LEU A 9 -19.48 22.04 -52.44
C LEU A 9 -19.04 22.67 -51.11
N LEU A 10 -19.85 23.57 -50.52
CA LEU A 10 -19.56 24.16 -49.20
C LEU A 10 -19.65 23.13 -48.09
N CYS A 11 -20.64 22.21 -48.11
CA CYS A 11 -20.76 21.10 -47.14
C CYS A 11 -19.61 20.09 -47.27
N LEU A 12 -19.11 19.81 -48.48
CA LEU A 12 -17.96 18.91 -48.66
C LEU A 12 -16.66 19.52 -48.13
N TRP A 13 -16.47 20.84 -48.28
CA TRP A 13 -15.34 21.58 -47.74
C TRP A 13 -15.40 21.65 -46.19
N LEU A 14 -16.59 21.80 -45.60
CA LEU A 14 -16.77 21.82 -44.15
C LEU A 14 -16.53 20.44 -43.53
N LEU A 15 -16.88 19.34 -44.23
CA LEU A 15 -16.61 17.98 -43.78
C LEU A 15 -15.11 17.59 -43.81
N CYS A 16 -14.35 18.16 -44.79
CA CYS A 16 -12.90 17.93 -44.87
C CYS A 16 -12.09 18.66 -43.79
N LEU A 17 -12.64 19.74 -43.19
CA LEU A 17 -11.96 20.45 -42.09
C LEU A 17 -12.09 19.78 -40.71
N LEU A 18 -12.97 18.77 -40.59
CA LEU A 18 -13.16 18.01 -39.31
C LEU A 18 -12.29 16.76 -39.20
N ALA A 19 -11.53 16.39 -40.21
CA ALA A 19 -10.56 15.29 -40.18
C ALA A 19 -9.14 15.82 -39.88
N LEU A 20 -8.98 16.59 -38.80
CA LEU A 20 -7.64 16.81 -38.26
C LEU A 20 -7.19 15.46 -37.66
N PRO A 21 -6.08 14.87 -38.15
CA PRO A 21 -5.53 13.70 -37.51
C PRO A 21 -5.24 14.11 -36.06
N ALA A 22 -5.81 13.38 -35.07
CA ALA A 22 -5.44 13.54 -33.69
C ALA A 22 -3.93 13.40 -33.60
N ALA A 23 -3.24 14.50 -33.39
CA ALA A 23 -1.79 14.50 -33.20
C ALA A 23 -1.54 13.59 -31.98
N GLN A 24 -1.03 12.38 -32.23
CA GLN A 24 -0.64 11.49 -31.17
C GLN A 24 0.42 12.20 -30.34
N ALA A 25 0.05 12.61 -29.13
CA ALA A 25 0.97 13.23 -28.19
C ALA A 25 2.15 12.27 -27.96
N SER A 26 3.32 12.69 -28.43
CA SER A 26 4.54 11.89 -28.23
C SER A 26 5.12 12.12 -26.87
N SER A 27 5.56 11.07 -26.21
CA SER A 27 6.16 11.14 -24.87
C SER A 27 7.62 11.62 -24.96
N GLN A 28 8.03 12.45 -24.02
CA GLN A 28 9.42 12.88 -23.81
C GLN A 28 9.72 12.77 -22.32
N VAL A 29 10.90 12.25 -21.96
CA VAL A 29 11.37 12.25 -20.57
C VAL A 29 11.85 13.66 -20.24
N GLN A 30 11.18 14.30 -19.30
CA GLN A 30 11.43 15.68 -18.87
C GLN A 30 12.36 15.75 -17.68
N ASN A 31 12.27 14.78 -16.76
CA ASN A 31 13.05 14.75 -15.55
C ASN A 31 13.25 13.31 -15.04
N VAL A 32 14.31 13.07 -14.28
CA VAL A 32 14.60 11.79 -13.60
C VAL A 32 14.93 12.06 -12.14
N ARG A 33 14.21 11.44 -11.24
CA ARG A 33 14.38 11.61 -9.80
C ARG A 33 14.63 10.26 -9.14
N ILE A 34 15.58 10.20 -8.22
CA ILE A 34 15.92 9.02 -7.44
C ILE A 34 15.72 9.34 -5.96
N SER A 35 14.89 8.57 -5.30
CA SER A 35 14.55 8.74 -3.88
C SER A 35 14.77 7.40 -3.15
N PRO A 36 15.93 7.23 -2.47
CA PRO A 36 16.16 6.06 -1.64
C PRO A 36 15.38 6.17 -0.32
N THR A 37 14.85 5.05 0.13
CA THR A 37 14.30 4.82 1.48
C THR A 37 15.00 3.63 2.10
N VAL A 38 14.73 3.35 3.39
CA VAL A 38 15.37 2.22 4.11
C VAL A 38 15.09 0.87 3.42
N ASP A 39 13.89 0.69 2.87
CA ASP A 39 13.44 -0.60 2.32
C ASP A 39 13.27 -0.59 0.79
N ASN A 40 13.40 0.56 0.14
CA ASN A 40 13.11 0.70 -1.28
C ASN A 40 13.86 1.89 -1.91
N THR A 41 14.16 1.80 -3.20
CA THR A 41 14.61 2.94 -3.99
C THR A 41 13.61 3.20 -5.10
N ARG A 42 13.05 4.40 -5.12
CA ARG A 42 12.13 4.84 -6.15
C ARG A 42 12.82 5.69 -7.20
N VAL A 43 12.66 5.33 -8.47
CA VAL A 43 13.06 6.16 -9.61
C VAL A 43 11.79 6.64 -10.32
N VAL A 44 11.69 7.94 -10.55
CA VAL A 44 10.55 8.56 -11.23
C VAL A 44 11.04 9.24 -12.51
N PHE A 45 10.47 8.87 -13.64
CA PHE A 45 10.64 9.54 -14.92
C PHE A 45 9.41 10.40 -15.19
N ASP A 46 9.58 11.72 -15.21
CA ASP A 46 8.51 12.65 -15.59
C ASP A 46 8.41 12.69 -17.13
N LEU A 47 7.19 12.56 -17.65
CA LEU A 47 6.91 12.36 -19.06
C LEU A 47 5.92 13.41 -19.59
N ALA A 48 6.11 13.85 -20.82
CA ALA A 48 5.21 14.82 -21.48
C ALA A 48 3.83 14.23 -21.79
N SER A 49 3.72 12.92 -21.98
CA SER A 49 2.45 12.22 -22.26
C SER A 49 2.44 10.82 -21.62
N ALA A 50 1.28 10.15 -21.66
CA ALA A 50 1.13 8.80 -21.12
C ALA A 50 2.14 7.84 -21.75
N PRO A 51 2.95 7.09 -20.94
CA PRO A 51 3.90 6.14 -21.47
C PRO A 51 3.21 4.87 -21.94
N ASP A 52 3.64 4.38 -23.09
CA ASP A 52 3.47 2.98 -23.48
C ASP A 52 4.82 2.30 -23.27
N PHE A 53 4.89 1.33 -22.35
CA PHE A 53 6.16 0.76 -21.89
C PHE A 53 6.11 -0.75 -21.67
N LYS A 54 7.27 -1.36 -21.80
CA LYS A 54 7.58 -2.73 -21.39
C LYS A 54 8.84 -2.72 -20.56
N TYR A 55 8.98 -3.65 -19.62
CA TYR A 55 10.22 -3.78 -18.86
C TYR A 55 10.58 -5.25 -18.62
N PHE A 56 11.85 -5.50 -18.39
CA PHE A 56 12.42 -6.81 -18.03
C PHE A 56 13.73 -6.63 -17.30
N THR A 57 14.13 -7.63 -16.55
CA THR A 57 15.42 -7.68 -15.86
C THR A 57 16.43 -8.54 -16.62
N LEU A 58 17.69 -8.20 -16.48
CA LEU A 58 18.83 -8.98 -16.99
C LEU A 58 19.80 -9.21 -15.84
N ASP A 59 20.33 -10.42 -15.77
CA ASP A 59 21.35 -10.82 -14.82
C ASP A 59 22.75 -10.74 -15.48
N ASN A 60 23.81 -10.68 -14.66
CA ASN A 60 25.22 -10.73 -15.06
C ASN A 60 25.65 -9.70 -16.14
N PRO A 61 25.75 -8.39 -15.86
CA PRO A 61 25.42 -7.72 -14.60
C PRO A 61 23.92 -7.45 -14.46
N ASP A 62 23.48 -7.25 -13.21
CA ASP A 62 22.08 -6.96 -12.89
C ASP A 62 21.64 -5.64 -13.49
N ARG A 63 20.55 -5.67 -14.27
CA ARG A 63 20.00 -4.50 -14.97
C ARG A 63 18.49 -4.57 -15.04
N LEU A 64 17.86 -3.43 -14.90
CA LEU A 64 16.47 -3.24 -15.30
C LEU A 64 16.43 -2.49 -16.65
N VAL A 65 15.78 -3.06 -17.63
CA VAL A 65 15.58 -2.47 -18.95
C VAL A 65 14.13 -2.04 -19.10
N ILE A 66 13.91 -0.81 -19.53
CA ILE A 66 12.59 -0.25 -19.79
C ILE A 66 12.55 0.26 -21.22
N ASP A 67 11.65 -0.28 -22.01
CA ASP A 67 11.39 0.15 -23.40
C ASP A 67 10.15 1.03 -23.44
N LEU A 68 10.32 2.28 -23.84
CA LEU A 68 9.23 3.25 -24.08
C LEU A 68 8.92 3.32 -25.56
N SER A 69 7.64 3.30 -25.91
CA SER A 69 7.11 3.51 -27.27
C SER A 69 6.54 4.93 -27.39
N ASN A 70 6.41 5.42 -28.63
CA ASN A 70 5.85 6.74 -28.95
C ASN A 70 6.62 7.92 -28.32
N VAL A 71 7.95 7.80 -28.22
CA VAL A 71 8.84 8.83 -27.69
C VAL A 71 9.37 9.69 -28.86
N ARG A 72 9.23 11.03 -28.77
CA ARG A 72 9.84 11.97 -29.69
C ARG A 72 10.84 12.88 -28.98
N GLY A 73 11.84 13.33 -29.70
CA GLY A 73 12.85 14.27 -29.21
C GLY A 73 14.15 13.59 -28.80
N ASN A 74 14.89 14.26 -27.95
CA ASN A 74 16.19 13.78 -27.49
C ASN A 74 16.04 12.51 -26.64
N THR A 75 16.75 11.45 -27.03
CA THR A 75 16.79 10.18 -26.27
C THR A 75 17.77 10.21 -25.09
N ASN A 76 18.49 11.32 -24.91
CA ASN A 76 19.33 11.53 -23.74
C ASN A 76 18.45 11.87 -22.53
N LEU A 77 18.67 11.17 -21.44
CA LEU A 77 18.01 11.49 -20.18
C LEU A 77 18.58 12.79 -19.58
N PRO A 78 17.73 13.63 -18.99
CA PRO A 78 18.25 14.71 -18.14
C PRO A 78 19.02 14.12 -16.95
N ALA A 79 19.92 14.93 -16.36
CA ALA A 79 20.66 14.53 -15.19
C ALA A 79 19.71 14.07 -14.07
N SER A 80 19.98 12.91 -13.48
CA SER A 80 19.15 12.40 -12.38
C SER A 80 19.32 13.26 -11.11
N GLN A 81 18.22 13.59 -10.47
CA GLN A 81 18.22 14.20 -9.16
C GLN A 81 18.19 13.11 -8.09
N GLY A 82 19.16 13.11 -7.19
CA GLY A 82 19.33 12.09 -6.16
C GLY A 82 20.24 10.94 -6.59
N GLN A 83 20.65 10.14 -5.62
CA GLN A 83 21.49 8.94 -5.78
C GLN A 83 20.99 7.84 -4.83
N ALA A 84 21.27 6.58 -5.19
CA ALA A 84 20.96 5.43 -4.35
C ALA A 84 21.98 4.31 -4.59
N ASP A 85 22.41 3.64 -3.55
CA ASP A 85 23.45 2.60 -3.60
C ASP A 85 23.08 1.40 -4.48
N ILE A 86 21.78 1.16 -4.67
CA ILE A 86 21.29 0.07 -5.52
C ILE A 86 21.43 0.38 -7.02
N ILE A 87 21.65 1.65 -7.40
CA ILE A 87 21.76 2.10 -8.79
C ILE A 87 23.20 2.56 -9.07
N ARG A 88 23.91 1.81 -9.92
CA ARG A 88 25.25 2.20 -10.39
C ARG A 88 25.19 3.29 -11.45
N GLY A 89 24.15 3.29 -12.26
CA GLY A 89 23.99 4.25 -13.34
C GLY A 89 22.66 4.09 -14.06
N ILE A 90 22.24 5.17 -14.72
CA ILE A 90 21.08 5.19 -15.62
C ILE A 90 21.56 5.68 -16.97
N ARG A 91 21.25 4.92 -18.02
CA ARG A 91 21.62 5.24 -19.39
C ARG A 91 20.44 5.05 -20.31
N SER A 92 20.43 5.75 -21.42
CA SER A 92 19.38 5.66 -22.42
C SER A 92 19.95 5.54 -23.83
N SER A 93 19.16 4.93 -24.66
CA SER A 93 19.41 4.83 -26.10
C SER A 93 18.07 4.79 -26.85
N GLY A 94 18.04 5.16 -28.11
CA GLY A 94 16.81 5.04 -28.87
C GLY A 94 16.83 5.82 -30.17
N GLY A 95 15.70 5.84 -30.85
CA GLY A 95 15.43 6.51 -32.14
C GLY A 95 14.12 6.00 -32.72
N GLN A 96 13.61 6.69 -33.77
CA GLN A 96 12.40 6.31 -34.50
C GLN A 96 11.16 6.06 -33.60
N GLY A 97 10.93 6.92 -32.62
CA GLY A 97 9.76 6.82 -31.76
C GLY A 97 9.89 5.82 -30.59
N LYS A 98 11.08 5.27 -30.35
CA LYS A 98 11.36 4.36 -29.24
C LYS A 98 12.52 4.87 -28.40
N MET A 99 12.45 4.62 -27.08
CA MET A 99 13.54 4.90 -26.14
C MET A 99 13.72 3.72 -25.20
N ARG A 100 14.96 3.28 -25.05
CA ARG A 100 15.34 2.29 -24.05
C ARG A 100 16.09 2.96 -22.91
N ILE A 101 15.61 2.73 -21.69
CA ILE A 101 16.25 3.16 -20.46
C ILE A 101 16.81 1.92 -19.77
N VAL A 102 18.07 1.98 -19.35
CA VAL A 102 18.71 0.90 -18.59
C VAL A 102 19.19 1.43 -17.26
N LEU A 103 18.71 0.83 -16.19
CA LEU A 103 19.22 1.03 -14.85
C LEU A 103 20.22 -0.10 -14.57
N ASP A 104 21.49 0.24 -14.41
CA ASP A 104 22.53 -0.69 -13.99
C ASP A 104 22.47 -0.82 -12.46
N LEU A 105 22.25 -2.04 -11.96
CA LEU A 105 21.98 -2.30 -10.56
C LEU A 105 23.19 -2.92 -9.85
N THR A 106 23.27 -2.77 -8.53
CA THR A 106 24.29 -3.39 -7.71
C THR A 106 23.95 -4.82 -7.31
N GLN A 107 22.66 -5.20 -7.46
CA GLN A 107 22.14 -6.52 -7.13
C GLN A 107 20.86 -6.81 -7.94
N GLY A 108 20.54 -8.09 -8.12
CA GLY A 108 19.28 -8.54 -8.71
C GLY A 108 18.08 -8.21 -7.81
N VAL A 109 17.05 -7.60 -8.38
CA VAL A 109 15.82 -7.24 -7.69
C VAL A 109 14.60 -7.56 -8.55
N LYS A 110 13.43 -7.72 -7.91
CA LYS A 110 12.14 -7.73 -8.61
C LYS A 110 11.59 -6.31 -8.62
N PRO A 111 11.75 -5.55 -9.70
CA PRO A 111 11.25 -4.18 -9.76
C PRO A 111 9.73 -4.18 -9.88
N ASN A 112 9.09 -3.15 -9.32
CA ASN A 112 7.70 -2.80 -9.63
C ASN A 112 7.71 -1.56 -10.51
N VAL A 113 7.20 -1.67 -11.75
CA VAL A 113 7.21 -0.57 -12.72
C VAL A 113 5.77 -0.26 -13.14
N PHE A 114 5.35 0.98 -12.97
CA PHE A 114 3.98 1.42 -13.28
C PHE A 114 3.92 2.87 -13.72
N ALA A 115 2.88 3.20 -14.51
CA ALA A 115 2.63 4.55 -14.96
C ALA A 115 1.64 5.27 -14.04
N LEU A 116 1.89 6.56 -13.81
CA LEU A 116 0.97 7.48 -13.15
C LEU A 116 0.43 8.50 -14.14
N ALA A 117 -0.88 8.71 -14.09
CA ALA A 117 -1.55 9.75 -14.84
C ALA A 117 -1.13 11.15 -14.34
N PRO A 118 -1.33 12.21 -15.15
CA PRO A 118 -1.07 13.58 -14.72
C PRO A 118 -1.90 13.94 -13.50
N ALA A 119 -1.23 14.54 -12.52
CA ALA A 119 -1.87 15.16 -11.36
C ALA A 119 -1.11 16.47 -11.10
N ALA A 120 -1.79 17.60 -11.21
CA ALA A 120 -1.13 18.92 -11.07
C ALA A 120 -0.35 19.00 -9.74
N PRO A 121 0.91 19.48 -9.75
CA PRO A 121 1.62 20.15 -10.85
C PRO A 121 2.37 19.19 -11.82
N HIS A 122 2.26 17.85 -11.62
CA HIS A 122 3.02 16.87 -12.39
C HIS A 122 2.28 16.35 -13.62
N GLY A 123 3.04 16.16 -14.71
CA GLY A 123 2.61 15.46 -15.90
C GLY A 123 2.51 13.94 -15.69
N HIS A 124 2.55 13.22 -16.79
CA HIS A 124 2.65 11.78 -16.78
C HIS A 124 3.97 11.31 -16.14
N ARG A 125 3.95 10.20 -15.42
CA ARG A 125 5.13 9.67 -14.75
C ARG A 125 5.24 8.17 -14.96
N LEU A 126 6.46 7.68 -15.15
CA LEU A 126 6.78 6.28 -15.02
C LEU A 126 7.56 6.09 -13.72
N VAL A 127 7.07 5.24 -12.85
CA VAL A 127 7.66 4.96 -11.53
C VAL A 127 8.26 3.57 -11.53
N VAL A 128 9.46 3.48 -11.00
CA VAL A 128 10.22 2.24 -10.81
C VAL A 128 10.55 2.10 -9.33
N ASP A 129 10.01 1.10 -8.69
CA ASP A 129 10.33 0.74 -7.31
C ASP A 129 11.29 -0.45 -7.30
N LEU A 130 12.46 -0.24 -6.73
CA LEU A 130 13.51 -1.23 -6.55
C LEU A 130 13.57 -1.59 -5.05
N PRO A 131 13.10 -2.78 -4.63
CA PRO A 131 13.15 -3.17 -3.24
C PRO A 131 14.60 -3.30 -2.76
N GLY A 132 14.91 -2.67 -1.63
CA GLY A 132 16.20 -2.77 -0.95
C GLY A 132 16.41 -4.15 -0.31
N ARG A 133 17.65 -4.49 0.01
CA ARG A 133 17.96 -5.68 0.82
C ARG A 133 17.44 -5.47 2.23
N THR A 134 16.52 -6.29 2.70
CA THR A 134 16.29 -6.47 4.14
C THR A 134 17.49 -7.20 4.73
N GLY A 135 18.43 -6.45 5.28
CA GLY A 135 19.53 -7.04 6.04
C GLY A 135 20.86 -6.28 5.89
N SER A 136 21.27 -5.70 7.00
CA SER A 136 22.60 -5.18 7.34
C SER A 136 22.98 -3.80 6.76
N ALA A 137 22.69 -2.77 7.54
CA ALA A 137 23.35 -1.47 7.43
C ALA A 137 24.77 -1.59 7.98
N ALA A 138 25.76 -1.72 7.09
CA ALA A 138 27.13 -1.37 7.40
C ALA A 138 27.29 0.14 7.18
N VAL A 139 27.44 0.88 8.24
CA VAL A 139 27.82 2.29 8.23
C VAL A 139 29.25 2.40 7.71
N ALA A 140 29.43 2.81 6.46
CA ALA A 140 30.73 3.23 5.94
C ALA A 140 30.89 4.74 6.22
N ALA A 141 31.71 5.06 7.20
CA ALA A 141 32.20 6.41 7.43
C ALA A 141 33.13 6.80 6.30
N ASN A 142 32.84 7.87 5.59
CA ASN A 142 33.77 8.53 4.68
C ASN A 142 34.71 9.44 5.49
N PRO A 143 36.02 9.37 5.31
CA PRO A 143 36.94 10.38 5.79
C PRO A 143 37.13 11.47 4.72
N THR A 144 36.56 12.61 4.92
CA THR A 144 36.91 13.82 4.17
C THR A 144 38.10 14.47 4.85
N THR A 145 39.26 14.39 4.20
CA THR A 145 40.47 15.12 4.54
C THR A 145 40.34 16.59 4.15
N THR A 146 40.27 17.46 5.11
CA THR A 146 40.70 18.85 4.96
C THR A 146 41.62 19.22 6.13
N THR A 147 42.85 19.56 5.81
CA THR A 147 43.92 19.95 6.73
C THR A 147 43.66 21.33 7.32
N PRO A 148 43.97 21.55 8.61
CA PRO A 148 43.79 22.83 9.29
C PRO A 148 45.10 23.66 9.33
N PRO A 149 45.03 24.93 9.74
CA PRO A 149 46.18 25.58 10.31
C PRO A 149 46.22 25.41 11.82
N ALA A 150 47.43 25.26 12.31
CA ALA A 150 47.82 25.09 13.70
C ALA A 150 47.51 26.32 14.57
N ASN A 151 47.10 26.10 15.83
CA ASN A 151 47.69 26.86 16.95
C ASN A 151 47.53 26.17 18.32
N THR A 152 48.69 25.96 18.89
CA THR A 152 49.15 25.91 20.30
C THR A 152 48.19 25.68 21.48
N GLY A 153 48.47 24.60 22.19
CA GLY A 153 48.81 24.58 23.62
C GLY A 153 47.66 24.46 24.61
N ALA A 154 47.47 23.25 25.16
CA ALA A 154 47.34 23.05 26.62
C ALA A 154 47.26 21.54 26.94
N THR A 155 48.14 21.08 27.74
CA THR A 155 48.18 19.75 28.40
C THR A 155 47.04 19.57 29.36
N SER A 156 46.31 18.43 29.26
CA SER A 156 45.74 17.80 30.46
C SER A 156 45.23 16.39 30.18
N SER A 157 45.84 15.50 30.89
CA SER A 157 45.35 14.25 31.52
C SER A 157 44.47 13.32 30.71
N ALA A 158 45.02 12.21 30.27
CA ALA A 158 44.34 11.02 29.82
C ALA A 158 43.59 10.36 30.96
N GLY A 159 42.26 10.61 30.98
CA GLY A 159 41.31 9.83 31.77
C GLY A 159 40.74 8.71 30.89
N ASN A 160 41.09 7.48 31.23
CA ASN A 160 40.59 6.25 30.65
C ASN A 160 39.08 6.17 30.88
N ARG A 161 38.23 6.61 29.91
CA ARG A 161 36.80 6.40 29.95
C ARG A 161 36.46 5.09 29.27
N THR A 162 36.21 4.08 30.07
CA THR A 162 35.53 2.87 29.66
C THR A 162 34.21 3.25 28.93
N PRO A 163 33.87 2.69 27.75
CA PRO A 163 32.62 2.94 27.12
C PRO A 163 31.48 2.51 28.04
N GLN A 164 30.69 3.45 28.53
CA GLN A 164 29.46 3.10 29.24
C GLN A 164 28.52 2.42 28.24
N PRO A 165 27.87 1.30 28.62
CA PRO A 165 26.84 0.71 27.81
C PRO A 165 25.73 1.75 27.60
N VAL A 166 25.41 2.04 26.36
CA VAL A 166 24.20 2.82 26.01
C VAL A 166 23.03 2.07 26.62
N PRO A 167 22.18 2.72 27.44
CA PRO A 167 21.00 2.07 28.00
C PRO A 167 20.17 1.53 26.83
N PRO A 168 19.65 0.29 26.92
CA PRO A 168 18.77 -0.21 25.89
C PRO A 168 17.61 0.79 25.72
N ALA A 169 17.38 1.22 24.48
CA ALA A 169 16.28 2.10 24.14
C ALA A 169 15.03 1.56 24.86
N SER A 170 14.41 2.40 25.68
CA SER A 170 13.22 2.04 26.43
C SER A 170 12.25 1.33 25.49
N ILE A 171 12.01 0.03 25.72
CA ILE A 171 11.06 -0.75 24.92
C ILE A 171 9.72 -0.05 25.10
N ARG A 172 9.32 0.77 24.11
CA ARG A 172 7.95 1.28 24.08
C ARG A 172 7.04 0.06 24.10
N ALA A 173 6.06 0.08 25.00
CA ALA A 173 5.07 -0.99 25.06
C ALA A 173 4.44 -1.12 23.65
N ALA A 174 4.48 -2.34 23.10
CA ALA A 174 3.91 -2.57 21.79
C ALA A 174 2.40 -2.30 21.82
N ARG A 175 1.92 -1.60 20.84
CA ARG A 175 0.49 -1.30 20.72
C ARG A 175 -0.29 -2.44 20.09
N ASP A 176 -1.59 -2.46 20.33
CA ASP A 176 -2.51 -3.30 19.57
C ASP A 176 -2.67 -2.78 18.13
N ILE A 177 -2.94 -3.69 17.20
CA ILE A 177 -3.39 -3.37 15.85
C ILE A 177 -4.86 -2.94 15.94
N VAL A 178 -5.18 -1.75 15.43
CA VAL A 178 -6.53 -1.17 15.52
C VAL A 178 -7.29 -1.35 14.21
N ILE A 179 -8.50 -1.93 14.27
CA ILE A 179 -9.34 -2.17 13.11
C ILE A 179 -10.67 -1.43 13.28
N ALA A 180 -10.96 -0.51 12.36
CA ALA A 180 -12.28 0.09 12.25
C ALA A 180 -13.18 -0.84 11.44
N VAL A 181 -14.32 -1.23 12.01
CA VAL A 181 -15.33 -2.05 11.34
C VAL A 181 -16.56 -1.19 11.07
N ASP A 182 -16.83 -0.98 9.80
CA ASP A 182 -17.98 -0.25 9.33
C ASP A 182 -19.10 -1.22 8.95
N ALA A 183 -20.30 -0.98 9.45
CA ALA A 183 -21.51 -1.66 9.01
C ALA A 183 -22.18 -0.78 7.95
N GLY A 184 -22.25 -1.23 6.71
CA GLY A 184 -22.87 -0.51 5.61
C GLY A 184 -24.28 -0.03 5.95
N HIS A 185 -24.68 1.12 5.39
CA HIS A 185 -26.01 1.72 5.55
C HIS A 185 -26.37 2.10 6.99
N GLY A 186 -27.66 2.21 7.33
CA GLY A 186 -28.14 2.46 8.70
C GLY A 186 -29.15 3.61 8.78
N GLY A 187 -30.03 3.56 9.78
CA GLY A 187 -31.07 4.56 10.01
C GLY A 187 -32.03 4.69 8.82
N THR A 188 -32.09 5.86 8.23
CA THR A 188 -32.95 6.17 7.06
C THR A 188 -32.47 5.52 5.76
N ASP A 189 -31.22 5.03 5.72
CA ASP A 189 -30.67 4.29 4.58
C ASP A 189 -30.80 2.79 4.84
N PRO A 190 -31.78 2.09 4.23
CA PRO A 190 -31.96 0.66 4.42
C PRO A 190 -30.88 -0.18 3.73
N GLY A 191 -30.12 0.38 2.78
CA GLY A 191 -29.33 -0.35 1.82
C GLY A 191 -30.20 -1.11 0.82
N SER A 192 -29.64 -2.17 0.27
CA SER A 192 -30.34 -3.09 -0.62
C SER A 192 -31.46 -3.84 0.11
N ILE A 193 -32.50 -4.24 -0.64
CA ILE A 193 -33.64 -4.97 -0.08
C ILE A 193 -33.76 -6.33 -0.76
N GLY A 194 -33.68 -7.38 0.04
CA GLY A 194 -33.82 -8.75 -0.44
C GLY A 194 -35.26 -9.11 -0.84
N PRO A 195 -35.47 -10.19 -1.59
CA PRO A 195 -36.81 -10.63 -2.04
C PRO A 195 -37.78 -10.94 -0.89
N ALA A 196 -37.31 -11.33 0.28
CA ALA A 196 -38.14 -11.55 1.47
C ALA A 196 -38.34 -10.27 2.31
N GLY A 197 -37.95 -9.09 1.80
CA GLY A 197 -38.04 -7.82 2.50
C GLY A 197 -36.95 -7.54 3.52
N THR A 198 -35.88 -8.29 3.51
CA THR A 198 -34.74 -8.07 4.41
C THR A 198 -33.99 -6.82 3.99
N PHE A 199 -33.79 -5.86 4.88
CA PHE A 199 -32.92 -4.70 4.66
C PHE A 199 -31.47 -5.06 4.90
N GLU A 200 -30.57 -4.60 4.04
CA GLU A 200 -29.12 -4.82 4.14
C GLU A 200 -28.55 -4.34 5.49
N LYS A 201 -28.96 -3.16 5.96
CA LYS A 201 -28.53 -2.62 7.26
C LYS A 201 -28.77 -3.56 8.44
N ASN A 202 -29.80 -4.44 8.34
CA ASN A 202 -30.15 -5.42 9.35
C ASN A 202 -29.25 -6.67 9.32
N LEU A 203 -28.48 -6.86 8.25
CA LEU A 203 -27.48 -7.92 8.10
C LEU A 203 -26.08 -7.41 8.44
N THR A 204 -25.74 -6.21 7.98
CA THR A 204 -24.38 -5.66 8.12
C THR A 204 -24.04 -5.35 9.57
N LEU A 205 -24.95 -4.78 10.35
CA LEU A 205 -24.69 -4.41 11.75
C LEU A 205 -24.43 -5.61 12.67
N PRO A 206 -25.24 -6.70 12.66
CA PRO A 206 -24.94 -7.90 13.44
C PRO A 206 -23.62 -8.56 13.05
N ILE A 207 -23.31 -8.63 11.75
CA ILE A 207 -22.04 -9.21 11.26
C ILE A 207 -20.84 -8.36 11.73
N ALA A 208 -20.94 -7.02 11.60
CA ALA A 208 -19.91 -6.11 12.05
C ALA A 208 -19.67 -6.19 13.56
N ARG A 209 -20.74 -6.29 14.37
CA ARG A 209 -20.64 -6.49 15.83
C ARG A 209 -19.91 -7.79 16.19
N GLN A 210 -20.32 -8.90 15.58
CA GLN A 210 -19.67 -10.18 15.77
C GLN A 210 -18.20 -10.14 15.37
N LEU A 211 -17.85 -9.43 14.28
CA LEU A 211 -16.46 -9.27 13.83
C LEU A 211 -15.64 -8.48 14.85
N VAL A 212 -16.16 -7.37 15.37
CA VAL A 212 -15.52 -6.59 16.44
C VAL A 212 -15.29 -7.44 17.68
N GLU A 213 -16.31 -8.18 18.13
CA GLU A 213 -16.16 -9.08 19.29
C GLU A 213 -15.10 -10.15 19.03
N ARG A 214 -15.07 -10.72 17.83
CA ARG A 214 -14.08 -11.76 17.49
C ARG A 214 -12.66 -11.22 17.45
N ILE A 215 -12.46 -10.02 16.89
CA ILE A 215 -11.15 -9.36 16.85
C ILE A 215 -10.68 -9.01 18.26
N ASN A 216 -11.55 -8.46 19.11
CA ASN A 216 -11.21 -8.04 20.46
C ASN A 216 -10.84 -9.21 21.41
N ARG A 217 -11.12 -10.44 21.01
CA ARG A 217 -10.65 -11.64 21.73
C ARG A 217 -9.22 -12.05 21.35
N GLU A 218 -8.64 -11.44 20.30
CA GLU A 218 -7.29 -11.78 19.84
C GLU A 218 -6.26 -10.86 20.51
N PRO A 219 -5.29 -11.41 21.27
CA PRO A 219 -4.28 -10.60 21.92
C PRO A 219 -3.40 -9.84 20.91
N GLY A 220 -3.29 -8.53 21.06
CA GLY A 220 -2.57 -7.62 20.17
C GLY A 220 -3.41 -7.08 19.03
N MET A 221 -4.73 -7.31 19.07
CA MET A 221 -5.68 -6.71 18.16
C MET A 221 -6.82 -6.02 18.91
N LYS A 222 -7.31 -4.92 18.37
CA LYS A 222 -8.42 -4.15 18.90
C LYS A 222 -9.31 -3.70 17.75
N ALA A 223 -10.61 -3.76 17.90
CA ALA A 223 -11.54 -3.27 16.90
C ALA A 223 -12.61 -2.37 17.53
N ALA A 224 -13.09 -1.43 16.73
CA ALA A 224 -14.23 -0.59 17.08
C ALA A 224 -15.17 -0.42 15.89
N LEU A 225 -16.47 -0.27 16.19
CA LEU A 225 -17.48 -0.01 15.18
C LEU A 225 -17.47 1.44 14.74
N VAL A 226 -17.69 1.69 13.45
CA VAL A 226 -17.97 3.02 12.89
C VAL A 226 -19.36 3.51 13.34
N ARG A 227 -20.35 2.62 13.36
CA ARG A 227 -21.66 2.86 13.97
C ARG A 227 -22.05 1.75 14.93
N THR A 228 -22.51 2.12 16.11
CA THR A 228 -22.86 1.17 17.18
C THR A 228 -24.35 0.81 17.21
N GLY A 229 -25.18 1.53 16.46
CA GLY A 229 -26.62 1.37 16.39
C GLY A 229 -27.19 1.49 14.99
N ASP A 230 -28.52 1.44 14.87
CA ASP A 230 -29.24 1.68 13.62
C ASP A 230 -29.48 3.19 13.43
N TYR A 231 -28.42 3.88 12.99
CA TYR A 231 -28.47 5.28 12.59
C TYR A 231 -27.60 5.50 11.34
N PHE A 232 -27.95 6.52 10.56
CA PHE A 232 -27.21 6.87 9.35
C PHE A 232 -25.89 7.55 9.67
N VAL A 233 -24.81 7.10 9.00
CA VAL A 233 -23.50 7.76 9.01
C VAL A 233 -23.15 8.12 7.57
N PRO A 234 -22.92 9.40 7.26
CA PRO A 234 -22.49 9.81 5.92
C PRO A 234 -21.21 9.11 5.51
N VAL A 235 -21.09 8.75 4.23
CA VAL A 235 -19.98 7.95 3.71
C VAL A 235 -18.62 8.58 4.02
N ASN A 236 -18.48 9.91 3.86
CA ASN A 236 -17.22 10.61 4.17
C ASN A 236 -16.88 10.57 5.67
N SER A 237 -17.89 10.59 6.54
CA SER A 237 -17.68 10.54 8.00
C SER A 237 -17.20 9.16 8.47
N ARG A 238 -17.40 8.08 7.70
CA ARG A 238 -16.95 6.72 8.06
C ARG A 238 -15.43 6.65 8.09
N THR A 239 -14.77 7.20 7.09
CA THR A 239 -13.30 7.27 7.04
C THR A 239 -12.72 8.20 8.11
N ASP A 240 -13.42 9.32 8.42
CA ASP A 240 -12.99 10.21 9.49
C ASP A 240 -13.10 9.55 10.88
N ILE A 241 -14.10 8.70 11.09
CA ILE A 241 -14.21 7.89 12.32
C ILE A 241 -13.03 6.91 12.40
N ALA A 242 -12.71 6.23 11.30
CA ALA A 242 -11.56 5.32 11.25
C ALA A 242 -10.23 6.05 11.58
N ARG A 243 -10.04 7.29 11.08
CA ARG A 243 -8.87 8.13 11.42
C ARG A 243 -8.83 8.48 12.90
N ARG A 244 -9.96 8.92 13.49
CA ARG A 244 -10.03 9.21 14.93
C ARG A 244 -9.73 7.99 15.80
N LEU A 245 -10.05 6.80 15.33
CA LEU A 245 -9.71 5.54 15.97
C LEU A 245 -8.23 5.17 15.78
N GLN A 246 -7.48 5.89 14.96
CA GLN A 246 -6.11 5.55 14.53
C GLN A 246 -6.04 4.12 13.96
N ALA A 247 -7.00 3.78 13.08
CA ALA A 247 -7.14 2.44 12.55
C ALA A 247 -6.00 2.09 11.56
N ASP A 248 -5.45 0.90 11.72
CA ASP A 248 -4.50 0.28 10.78
C ASP A 248 -5.20 -0.34 9.57
N LEU A 249 -6.52 -0.56 9.67
CA LEU A 249 -7.37 -1.11 8.62
C LEU A 249 -8.82 -0.68 8.82
N LEU A 250 -9.50 -0.29 7.74
CA LEU A 250 -10.95 -0.10 7.69
C LEU A 250 -11.59 -1.24 6.90
N ILE A 251 -12.56 -1.92 7.51
CA ILE A 251 -13.36 -2.98 6.90
C ILE A 251 -14.82 -2.52 6.85
N SER A 252 -15.35 -2.27 5.65
CA SER A 252 -16.77 -2.01 5.46
C SER A 252 -17.49 -3.29 5.06
N VAL A 253 -18.54 -3.66 5.80
CA VAL A 253 -19.31 -4.90 5.59
C VAL A 253 -20.61 -4.56 4.87
N HIS A 254 -20.83 -5.20 3.74
CA HIS A 254 -21.97 -5.01 2.85
C HIS A 254 -22.61 -6.33 2.40
N ALA A 255 -23.80 -6.26 1.82
CA ALA A 255 -24.53 -7.36 1.22
C ALA A 255 -25.41 -6.84 0.08
N ASP A 256 -24.79 -6.23 -0.92
CA ASP A 256 -25.43 -5.50 -2.00
C ASP A 256 -26.42 -6.35 -2.83
N ALA A 257 -27.27 -5.67 -3.60
CA ALA A 257 -28.15 -6.29 -4.57
C ALA A 257 -27.65 -6.08 -6.00
N PHE A 258 -27.90 -7.06 -6.84
CA PHE A 258 -27.85 -6.90 -8.28
C PHE A 258 -29.25 -6.68 -8.86
N THR A 259 -29.29 -6.14 -10.09
CA THR A 259 -30.55 -5.98 -10.86
C THR A 259 -31.21 -7.30 -11.21
N SER A 260 -30.49 -8.42 -11.12
CA SER A 260 -31.00 -9.77 -11.32
C SER A 260 -30.71 -10.65 -10.09
N PRO A 261 -31.51 -11.69 -9.83
CA PRO A 261 -31.33 -12.57 -8.68
C PRO A 261 -30.26 -13.64 -8.88
N HIS A 262 -29.56 -13.65 -10.04
CA HIS A 262 -28.60 -14.70 -10.39
C HIS A 262 -27.22 -14.54 -9.73
N PRO A 263 -26.64 -13.33 -9.57
CA PRO A 263 -25.38 -13.16 -8.90
C PRO A 263 -25.42 -13.70 -7.46
N ARG A 264 -24.36 -14.38 -7.08
CA ARG A 264 -24.19 -14.95 -5.75
C ARG A 264 -22.71 -15.00 -5.37
N GLY A 265 -22.46 -15.15 -4.09
CA GLY A 265 -21.14 -15.35 -3.54
C GLY A 265 -20.51 -14.06 -3.02
N ALA A 266 -19.58 -14.23 -2.11
CA ALA A 266 -18.85 -13.14 -1.50
C ALA A 266 -17.78 -12.54 -2.43
N SER A 267 -17.47 -11.27 -2.22
CA SER A 267 -16.37 -10.58 -2.90
C SER A 267 -15.73 -9.54 -1.99
N VAL A 268 -14.50 -9.13 -2.31
CA VAL A 268 -13.81 -8.06 -1.59
C VAL A 268 -13.37 -6.99 -2.59
N TRP A 269 -13.63 -5.75 -2.23
CA TRP A 269 -13.40 -4.56 -3.04
C TRP A 269 -12.35 -3.68 -2.42
N VAL A 270 -11.48 -3.11 -3.26
CA VAL A 270 -10.43 -2.17 -2.88
C VAL A 270 -10.55 -0.88 -3.70
N LEU A 271 -9.88 0.18 -3.26
CA LEU A 271 -9.96 1.48 -3.90
C LEU A 271 -9.42 1.46 -5.34
N SER A 272 -10.13 2.11 -6.26
CA SER A 272 -9.67 2.39 -7.61
C SER A 272 -8.81 3.66 -7.66
N LEU A 273 -7.64 3.59 -8.32
CA LEU A 273 -6.69 4.70 -8.47
C LEU A 273 -7.29 5.99 -9.06
N ARG A 274 -8.29 5.90 -9.95
CA ARG A 274 -8.85 7.08 -10.64
C ARG A 274 -9.56 8.06 -9.71
N ARG A 275 -10.13 7.62 -8.58
CA ARG A 275 -10.80 8.48 -7.61
C ARG A 275 -9.95 8.78 -6.37
N ALA A 276 -8.93 8.01 -6.09
CA ALA A 276 -7.96 8.33 -5.04
C ALA A 276 -7.32 9.70 -5.25
N THR A 277 -7.02 10.05 -6.49
CA THR A 277 -6.45 11.35 -6.85
C THR A 277 -7.33 12.53 -6.43
N SER A 278 -8.67 12.40 -6.55
CA SER A 278 -9.60 13.47 -6.14
C SER A 278 -9.75 13.59 -4.63
N GLU A 279 -9.54 12.51 -3.87
CA GLU A 279 -9.55 12.54 -2.40
C GLU A 279 -8.27 13.15 -1.85
N VAL A 280 -7.12 12.81 -2.44
CA VAL A 280 -5.84 13.47 -2.14
C VAL A 280 -5.94 14.97 -2.34
N GLY A 281 -6.53 15.41 -3.46
CA GLY A 281 -6.76 16.85 -3.73
C GLY A 281 -7.63 17.50 -2.64
N ARG A 282 -8.72 16.85 -2.21
CA ARG A 282 -9.58 17.38 -1.14
C ARG A 282 -8.89 17.40 0.22
N MET A 283 -8.08 16.42 0.53
CA MET A 283 -7.29 16.40 1.77
C MET A 283 -6.25 17.53 1.81
N LEU A 284 -5.58 17.80 0.68
CA LEU A 284 -4.65 18.93 0.56
C LEU A 284 -5.37 20.28 0.75
N GLU A 285 -6.55 20.44 0.14
CA GLU A 285 -7.38 21.65 0.33
C GLU A 285 -7.86 21.81 1.78
N GLN A 286 -8.18 20.71 2.47
CA GLN A 286 -8.55 20.74 3.88
C GLN A 286 -7.35 21.01 4.79
N THR A 287 -6.17 20.52 4.43
CA THR A 287 -4.91 20.77 5.17
C THR A 287 -4.49 22.25 5.07
N GLU A 288 -4.70 22.88 3.91
CA GLU A 288 -4.52 24.34 3.77
C GLU A 288 -5.48 25.14 4.66
N ARG A 289 -6.68 24.61 4.95
CA ARG A 289 -7.69 25.24 5.82
C ARG A 289 -7.52 24.91 7.30
N HIS A 290 -6.98 23.74 7.63
CA HIS A 290 -6.87 23.25 9.00
C HIS A 290 -5.52 22.53 9.19
N SER A 291 -4.52 23.32 9.62
CA SER A 291 -3.15 22.84 9.92
C SER A 291 -3.05 21.80 11.07
N GLU A 292 -4.17 21.28 11.55
CA GLU A 292 -4.23 20.37 12.70
C GLU A 292 -4.26 18.86 12.35
N LEU A 293 -4.41 18.49 11.07
CA LEU A 293 -4.66 17.10 10.69
C LEU A 293 -3.40 16.21 10.50
N LEU A 294 -2.21 16.83 10.40
CA LEU A 294 -0.92 16.13 10.34
C LEU A 294 -0.15 16.36 11.63
N GLY A 295 -0.66 15.82 12.76
CA GLY A 295 0.02 15.93 14.04
C GLY A 295 1.53 15.64 13.94
N GLY A 296 2.38 16.66 14.17
CA GLY A 296 3.84 16.58 14.20
C GLY A 296 4.57 16.85 12.88
N VAL A 297 3.97 16.67 11.70
CA VAL A 297 4.59 17.00 10.40
C VAL A 297 4.13 18.37 9.90
N ALA A 298 2.96 18.83 10.32
CA ALA A 298 2.38 20.11 9.91
C ALA A 298 3.09 21.33 10.53
N GLU A 299 3.80 21.17 11.63
CA GLU A 299 4.51 22.28 12.29
C GLU A 299 5.81 22.69 11.55
N VAL A 300 6.30 21.85 10.64
CA VAL A 300 7.50 22.08 9.82
C VAL A 300 7.15 22.70 8.46
N ILE A 301 5.86 22.69 8.05
CA ILE A 301 5.43 23.09 6.71
C ILE A 301 4.80 24.49 6.75
N LYS A 302 5.61 25.53 6.88
CA LYS A 302 5.21 26.90 6.61
C LYS A 302 5.89 27.43 5.34
N ASP A 303 5.06 27.67 4.33
CA ASP A 303 5.26 28.61 3.22
C ASP A 303 6.36 28.41 2.17
N SER A 304 6.34 27.27 1.41
CA SER A 304 6.97 27.29 0.09
C SER A 304 6.33 26.29 -0.89
N ALA A 305 6.52 26.49 -2.21
CA ALA A 305 6.07 25.56 -3.25
C ALA A 305 6.70 24.16 -3.09
N ASN A 306 7.89 24.07 -2.50
CA ASN A 306 8.57 22.81 -2.17
C ASN A 306 7.84 22.02 -1.08
N GLU A 307 7.13 22.67 -0.18
CA GLU A 307 6.42 22.05 0.94
C GLU A 307 5.11 21.41 0.49
N ARG A 308 4.38 22.04 -0.41
CA ARG A 308 3.20 21.44 -1.06
C ARG A 308 3.58 20.17 -1.83
N TYR A 309 4.73 20.19 -2.49
CA TYR A 309 5.29 19.05 -3.19
C TYR A 309 5.63 17.89 -2.23
N LEU A 310 6.28 18.18 -1.10
CA LEU A 310 6.63 17.18 -0.09
C LEU A 310 5.37 16.55 0.51
N ALA A 311 4.38 17.36 0.89
CA ALA A 311 3.10 16.87 1.42
C ALA A 311 2.36 15.99 0.41
N GLN A 312 2.34 16.35 -0.87
CA GLN A 312 1.74 15.53 -1.91
C GLN A 312 2.50 14.25 -2.16
N THR A 313 3.83 14.28 -2.12
CA THR A 313 4.67 13.08 -2.28
C THR A 313 4.47 12.11 -1.11
N VAL A 314 4.39 12.62 0.12
CA VAL A 314 4.09 11.81 1.32
C VAL A 314 2.69 11.19 1.24
N LEU A 315 1.69 11.94 0.77
CA LEU A 315 0.32 11.45 0.57
C LEU A 315 0.24 10.39 -0.52
N ASP A 316 0.92 10.59 -1.65
CA ASP A 316 0.99 9.61 -2.74
C ASP A 316 1.69 8.32 -2.29
N LEU A 317 2.72 8.44 -1.46
CA LEU A 317 3.44 7.29 -0.89
C LEU A 317 2.56 6.54 0.11
N SER A 318 1.89 7.26 1.01
CA SER A 318 0.95 6.71 1.97
C SER A 318 -0.20 5.98 1.27
N MET A 319 -0.75 6.57 0.22
CA MET A 319 -1.83 5.98 -0.58
C MET A 319 -1.39 4.68 -1.28
N ASN A 320 -0.19 4.65 -1.88
CA ASN A 320 0.33 3.43 -2.49
C ASN A 320 0.50 2.32 -1.47
N HIS A 321 1.04 2.63 -0.29
CA HIS A 321 1.16 1.66 0.80
C HIS A 321 -0.21 1.13 1.23
N SER A 322 -1.17 2.01 1.44
CA SER A 322 -2.55 1.67 1.82
C SER A 322 -3.22 0.78 0.78
N MET A 323 -3.04 1.07 -0.50
CA MET A 323 -3.61 0.26 -1.59
C MET A 323 -2.98 -1.13 -1.68
N VAL A 324 -1.65 -1.23 -1.57
CA VAL A 324 -0.95 -2.53 -1.58
C VAL A 324 -1.39 -3.36 -0.38
N SER A 325 -1.44 -2.76 0.81
CA SER A 325 -1.92 -3.42 2.02
C SER A 325 -3.39 -3.86 1.90
N ALA A 326 -4.27 -3.00 1.35
CA ALA A 326 -5.67 -3.33 1.09
C ALA A 326 -5.81 -4.54 0.15
N HIS A 327 -5.02 -4.60 -0.92
CA HIS A 327 -5.00 -5.76 -1.82
C HIS A 327 -4.52 -7.03 -1.12
N GLN A 328 -3.48 -6.93 -0.30
CA GLN A 328 -2.93 -8.08 0.43
C GLN A 328 -3.95 -8.64 1.43
N VAL A 329 -4.58 -7.79 2.25
CA VAL A 329 -5.60 -8.24 3.20
C VAL A 329 -6.83 -8.80 2.50
N ALA A 330 -7.27 -8.18 1.39
CA ALA A 330 -8.38 -8.66 0.58
C ALA A 330 -8.13 -10.08 0.03
N ASN A 331 -6.93 -10.38 -0.46
CA ASN A 331 -6.55 -11.71 -0.90
C ASN A 331 -6.60 -12.74 0.24
N GLN A 332 -6.11 -12.39 1.44
CA GLN A 332 -6.17 -13.28 2.60
C GLN A 332 -7.62 -13.57 3.01
N ILE A 333 -8.48 -12.55 3.02
CA ILE A 333 -9.91 -12.70 3.34
C ILE A 333 -10.61 -13.57 2.30
N LEU A 334 -10.42 -13.35 1.00
CA LEU A 334 -11.00 -14.17 -0.05
C LEU A 334 -10.56 -15.63 0.05
N SER A 335 -9.28 -15.89 0.34
CA SER A 335 -8.77 -17.24 0.57
C SER A 335 -9.49 -17.97 1.71
N GLU A 336 -9.80 -17.28 2.80
CA GLU A 336 -10.51 -17.85 3.95
C GLU A 336 -12.03 -17.95 3.71
N MET A 337 -12.64 -16.94 3.10
CA MET A 337 -14.07 -16.94 2.78
C MET A 337 -14.42 -18.05 1.77
N GLY A 338 -13.53 -18.32 0.81
CA GLY A 338 -13.72 -19.40 -0.18
C GLY A 338 -13.80 -20.81 0.42
N LYS A 339 -13.41 -20.99 1.68
CA LYS A 339 -13.54 -22.26 2.42
C LYS A 339 -14.94 -22.45 3.04
N VAL A 340 -15.71 -21.37 3.19
CA VAL A 340 -16.98 -21.36 3.93
C VAL A 340 -18.18 -20.92 3.09
N THR A 341 -17.95 -20.19 2.02
CA THR A 341 -19.01 -19.73 1.10
C THR A 341 -18.51 -19.70 -0.34
N THR A 342 -19.45 -19.62 -1.29
CA THR A 342 -19.12 -19.38 -2.70
C THR A 342 -18.52 -17.98 -2.83
N LEU A 343 -17.50 -17.84 -3.67
CA LEU A 343 -16.96 -16.52 -4.02
C LEU A 343 -17.55 -16.09 -5.37
N HIS A 344 -18.03 -14.83 -5.42
CA HIS A 344 -18.42 -14.19 -6.67
C HIS A 344 -17.20 -13.94 -7.56
N LYS A 345 -16.12 -13.48 -6.96
CA LYS A 345 -14.79 -13.32 -7.59
C LYS A 345 -13.72 -13.86 -6.66
N ARG A 346 -12.74 -14.54 -7.25
CA ARG A 346 -11.62 -15.12 -6.50
C ARG A 346 -10.49 -14.15 -6.22
N GLU A 347 -10.53 -12.98 -6.88
CA GLU A 347 -9.54 -11.90 -6.77
C GLU A 347 -10.22 -10.63 -6.28
N PRO A 348 -9.48 -9.76 -5.55
CA PRO A 348 -10.00 -8.47 -5.14
C PRO A 348 -10.47 -7.65 -6.33
N GLN A 349 -11.64 -7.06 -6.22
CA GLN A 349 -12.19 -6.18 -7.23
C GLN A 349 -11.84 -4.73 -6.89
N SER A 350 -11.65 -3.90 -7.91
CA SER A 350 -11.34 -2.49 -7.72
C SER A 350 -12.50 -1.61 -8.12
N ALA A 351 -12.93 -0.71 -7.23
CA ALA A 351 -14.01 0.24 -7.49
C ALA A 351 -13.73 1.58 -6.81
N SER A 352 -14.45 2.60 -7.25
CA SER A 352 -14.36 3.95 -6.70
C SER A 352 -15.39 4.18 -5.60
N LEU A 353 -15.49 3.26 -4.66
CA LEU A 353 -16.46 3.32 -3.58
C LEU A 353 -16.10 4.42 -2.57
N GLY A 354 -17.11 5.18 -2.14
CA GLY A 354 -16.90 6.34 -1.27
C GLY A 354 -16.19 6.03 0.03
N VAL A 355 -16.57 4.91 0.67
CA VAL A 355 -16.01 4.46 1.96
C VAL A 355 -14.55 4.02 1.87
N LEU A 356 -14.03 3.73 0.68
CA LEU A 356 -12.64 3.29 0.47
C LEU A 356 -11.66 4.44 0.17
N ARG A 357 -12.12 5.71 0.22
CA ARG A 357 -11.33 6.86 -0.22
C ARG A 357 -10.33 7.40 0.79
N ALA A 358 -10.09 6.72 1.90
CA ALA A 358 -9.03 7.10 2.83
C ALA A 358 -7.66 6.76 2.22
N PRO A 359 -6.83 7.74 1.82
CA PRO A 359 -5.52 7.44 1.22
C PRO A 359 -4.49 6.98 2.25
N ASP A 360 -4.73 7.28 3.52
CA ASP A 360 -3.85 7.07 4.67
C ASP A 360 -4.16 5.78 5.44
N ILE A 361 -5.34 5.16 5.22
CA ILE A 361 -5.75 3.94 5.90
C ILE A 361 -6.07 2.87 4.85
N PRO A 362 -5.42 1.70 4.89
CA PRO A 362 -5.84 0.56 4.09
C PRO A 362 -7.33 0.28 4.31
N SER A 363 -8.12 0.31 3.25
CA SER A 363 -9.57 0.21 3.33
C SER A 363 -10.09 -0.84 2.36
N ILE A 364 -10.96 -1.72 2.84
CA ILE A 364 -11.61 -2.74 2.04
C ILE A 364 -13.12 -2.74 2.29
N LEU A 365 -13.88 -3.13 1.27
CA LEU A 365 -15.30 -3.42 1.41
C LEU A 365 -15.52 -4.91 1.14
N VAL A 366 -16.16 -5.58 2.08
CA VAL A 366 -16.44 -7.01 2.03
C VAL A 366 -17.92 -7.20 1.75
N GLU A 367 -18.24 -7.66 0.53
CA GLU A 367 -19.57 -8.18 0.20
C GLU A 367 -19.67 -9.60 0.74
N VAL A 368 -20.48 -9.81 1.76
CA VAL A 368 -20.66 -11.13 2.38
C VAL A 368 -21.56 -12.06 1.55
N GLY A 369 -22.21 -11.55 0.53
CA GLY A 369 -23.10 -12.21 -0.43
C GLY A 369 -24.02 -11.18 -1.06
N PHE A 370 -24.87 -11.61 -2.00
CA PHE A 370 -25.84 -10.72 -2.65
C PHE A 370 -27.25 -10.93 -2.10
N ILE A 371 -27.77 -9.92 -1.39
CA ILE A 371 -29.12 -9.99 -0.77
C ILE A 371 -30.22 -10.16 -1.81
N SER A 372 -30.00 -9.76 -3.08
CA SER A 372 -30.95 -9.97 -4.19
C SER A 372 -31.18 -11.44 -4.55
N ASN A 373 -30.25 -12.34 -4.16
CA ASN A 373 -30.39 -13.77 -4.38
C ASN A 373 -31.16 -14.41 -3.22
N PRO A 374 -32.35 -15.08 -3.48
CA PRO A 374 -33.19 -15.63 -2.41
C PRO A 374 -32.50 -16.69 -1.56
N GLN A 375 -31.51 -17.42 -2.12
CA GLN A 375 -30.77 -18.43 -1.38
C GLN A 375 -29.75 -17.76 -0.45
N GLU A 376 -29.05 -16.74 -0.93
CA GLU A 376 -28.09 -15.99 -0.12
C GLU A 376 -28.78 -15.16 0.94
N GLU A 377 -29.91 -14.51 0.65
CA GLU A 377 -30.70 -13.80 1.67
C GLU A 377 -31.02 -14.72 2.85
N ARG A 378 -31.45 -15.97 2.58
CA ARG A 378 -31.70 -16.98 3.65
C ARG A 378 -30.41 -17.33 4.42
N LEU A 379 -29.28 -17.51 3.73
CA LEU A 379 -28.00 -17.79 4.36
C LEU A 379 -27.52 -16.60 5.22
N LEU A 380 -27.59 -15.41 4.69
CA LEU A 380 -27.16 -14.18 5.38
C LEU A 380 -28.00 -13.88 6.62
N ARG A 381 -29.27 -14.32 6.66
CA ARG A 381 -30.14 -14.23 7.85
C ARG A 381 -29.83 -15.32 8.88
N ASN A 382 -29.06 -16.36 8.54
CA ASN A 382 -28.75 -17.47 9.43
C ASN A 382 -27.56 -17.12 10.35
N PRO A 383 -27.75 -17.08 11.70
CA PRO A 383 -26.68 -16.72 12.62
C PRO A 383 -25.45 -17.62 12.51
N SER A 384 -25.63 -18.93 12.31
CA SER A 384 -24.50 -19.88 12.16
C SER A 384 -23.68 -19.58 10.88
N HIS A 385 -24.32 -19.16 9.81
CA HIS A 385 -23.62 -18.75 8.60
C HIS A 385 -22.88 -17.41 8.80
N GLN A 386 -23.51 -16.44 9.47
CA GLN A 386 -22.86 -15.19 9.84
C GLN A 386 -21.58 -15.44 10.67
N GLN A 387 -21.64 -16.35 11.65
CA GLN A 387 -20.46 -16.71 12.44
C GLN A 387 -19.32 -17.29 11.60
N LYS A 388 -19.64 -18.15 10.62
CA LYS A 388 -18.63 -18.69 9.67
C LYS A 388 -18.01 -17.59 8.82
N LEU A 389 -18.81 -16.65 8.30
CA LEU A 389 -18.33 -15.50 7.55
C LEU A 389 -17.42 -14.62 8.43
N VAL A 390 -17.85 -14.29 9.64
CA VAL A 390 -17.07 -13.50 10.62
C VAL A 390 -15.74 -14.19 10.93
N GLN A 391 -15.75 -15.50 11.18
CA GLN A 391 -14.52 -16.23 11.47
C GLN A 391 -13.57 -16.25 10.26
N SER A 392 -14.08 -16.37 9.05
CA SER A 392 -13.26 -16.36 7.83
C SER A 392 -12.66 -14.98 7.55
N ILE A 393 -13.43 -13.90 7.73
CA ILE A 393 -12.92 -12.53 7.60
C ILE A 393 -11.82 -12.30 8.65
N PHE A 394 -12.09 -12.65 9.90
CA PHE A 394 -11.10 -12.53 10.98
C PHE A 394 -9.81 -13.30 10.68
N ASN A 395 -9.91 -14.55 10.20
CA ASN A 395 -8.74 -15.37 9.87
C ASN A 395 -7.89 -14.69 8.78
N GLY A 396 -8.53 -14.14 7.75
CA GLY A 396 -7.85 -13.41 6.68
C GLY A 396 -7.14 -12.16 7.19
N VAL A 397 -7.80 -11.36 8.03
CA VAL A 397 -7.23 -10.17 8.67
C VAL A 397 -6.04 -10.54 9.57
N ARG A 398 -6.22 -11.51 10.45
CA ARG A 398 -5.16 -12.01 11.34
C ARG A 398 -3.96 -12.48 10.52
N ARG A 399 -4.19 -13.27 9.49
CA ARG A 399 -3.13 -13.78 8.61
C ARG A 399 -2.36 -12.67 7.92
N HIS A 400 -3.03 -11.61 7.48
CA HIS A 400 -2.39 -10.44 6.90
C HIS A 400 -1.42 -9.79 7.90
N PHE A 401 -1.86 -9.53 9.12
CA PHE A 401 -1.03 -8.88 10.13
C PHE A 401 0.05 -9.80 10.72
N GLU A 402 -0.10 -11.12 10.67
CA GLU A 402 1.00 -12.06 10.94
C GLU A 402 2.10 -11.95 9.89
N LEU A 403 1.75 -11.73 8.63
CA LEU A 403 2.70 -11.61 7.52
C LEU A 403 3.33 -10.20 7.41
N SER A 404 2.58 -9.16 7.72
CA SER A 404 2.97 -7.76 7.55
C SER A 404 2.47 -6.90 8.71
N PRO A 405 2.98 -7.09 9.92
CA PRO A 405 2.55 -6.31 11.09
C PRO A 405 3.10 -4.88 11.06
N PRO A 406 2.37 -3.88 11.57
CA PRO A 406 2.93 -2.57 11.89
C PRO A 406 4.14 -2.70 12.81
N ALA A 407 5.21 -1.96 12.55
CA ALA A 407 6.50 -2.14 13.24
C ALA A 407 6.45 -1.96 14.77
N ASP A 408 5.54 -1.13 15.24
CA ASP A 408 5.32 -0.82 16.67
C ASP A 408 4.26 -1.72 17.34
N SER A 409 3.75 -2.73 16.64
CA SER A 409 2.69 -3.60 17.13
C SER A 409 3.22 -4.81 17.93
N LEU A 410 2.34 -5.38 18.75
CA LEU A 410 2.61 -6.64 19.45
C LEU A 410 2.89 -7.81 18.49
N PHE A 411 2.26 -7.79 17.31
CA PHE A 411 2.51 -8.79 16.25
C PHE A 411 3.92 -8.67 15.68
N ALA A 412 4.43 -7.44 15.49
CA ALA A 412 5.81 -7.22 15.06
C ALA A 412 6.82 -7.71 16.10
N GLN A 413 6.57 -7.43 17.40
CA GLN A 413 7.42 -7.92 18.49
C GLN A 413 7.44 -9.44 18.55
N ARG A 414 6.29 -10.09 18.39
CA ARG A 414 6.22 -11.57 18.34
C ARG A 414 6.98 -12.10 17.14
N ARG A 415 6.85 -11.47 15.98
CA ARG A 415 7.57 -11.85 14.76
C ARG A 415 9.08 -11.63 14.87
N ALA A 416 9.51 -10.55 15.51
CA ALA A 416 10.93 -10.27 15.77
C ALA A 416 11.56 -11.32 16.70
N ARG A 417 10.75 -12.01 17.50
CA ARG A 417 11.15 -13.14 18.33
C ARG A 417 11.02 -14.51 17.63
N GLU A 418 10.71 -14.53 16.33
CA GLU A 418 10.65 -15.74 15.54
C GLU A 418 11.81 -15.77 14.55
N HIS A 419 12.49 -16.91 14.49
CA HIS A 419 13.52 -17.17 13.50
C HIS A 419 13.12 -18.34 12.60
N ARG A 420 13.16 -18.13 11.29
CA ARG A 420 12.98 -19.19 10.30
C ARG A 420 14.34 -19.77 9.92
N VAL A 421 14.57 -21.02 10.29
CA VAL A 421 15.82 -21.75 10.06
C VAL A 421 16.17 -21.77 8.57
N GLN A 422 17.39 -21.34 8.26
CA GLN A 422 17.96 -21.34 6.92
C GLN A 422 18.93 -22.52 6.74
N ALA A 423 19.32 -22.78 5.48
CA ALA A 423 20.30 -23.82 5.18
C ALA A 423 21.63 -23.49 5.88
N GLY A 424 22.21 -24.49 6.58
CA GLY A 424 23.48 -24.37 7.30
C GLY A 424 23.36 -23.80 8.72
N GLU A 425 22.17 -23.44 9.20
CA GLU A 425 21.96 -23.00 10.58
C GLU A 425 21.76 -24.18 11.54
N SER A 426 22.38 -24.09 12.72
CA SER A 426 22.22 -25.04 13.80
C SER A 426 21.63 -24.38 15.05
N LEU A 427 21.06 -25.18 15.95
CA LEU A 427 20.50 -24.69 17.20
C LEU A 427 21.54 -23.91 18.02
N SER A 428 22.80 -24.37 18.04
CA SER A 428 23.92 -23.70 18.72
C SER A 428 24.28 -22.35 18.10
N LEU A 429 24.29 -22.27 16.76
CA LEU A 429 24.53 -21.01 16.04
C LEU A 429 23.44 -19.98 16.32
N LEU A 430 22.18 -20.44 16.36
CA LEU A 430 21.05 -19.56 16.65
C LEU A 430 21.03 -19.13 18.12
N ALA A 431 21.32 -20.01 19.05
CA ALA A 431 21.48 -19.69 20.46
C ALA A 431 22.53 -18.60 20.70
N GLN A 432 23.69 -18.72 20.03
CA GLN A 432 24.76 -17.71 20.06
C GLN A 432 24.31 -16.38 19.43
N ARG A 433 23.66 -16.43 18.26
CA ARG A 433 23.16 -15.22 17.52
C ARG A 433 22.18 -14.42 18.36
N TYR A 434 21.29 -15.08 19.08
CA TYR A 434 20.24 -14.44 19.86
C TYR A 434 20.60 -14.27 21.34
N ASN A 435 21.83 -14.62 21.72
CA ASN A 435 22.33 -14.53 23.09
C ASN A 435 21.41 -15.23 24.12
N VAL A 436 20.96 -16.42 23.75
CA VAL A 436 20.15 -17.33 24.61
C VAL A 436 20.85 -18.67 24.76
N SER A 437 20.54 -19.45 25.79
CA SER A 437 21.10 -20.79 25.91
C SER A 437 20.42 -21.77 24.95
N ILE A 438 21.15 -22.82 24.53
CA ILE A 438 20.59 -23.89 23.70
C ILE A 438 19.40 -24.55 24.42
N ASP A 439 19.52 -24.73 25.73
CA ASP A 439 18.46 -25.35 26.57
C ASP A 439 17.21 -24.48 26.67
N GLU A 440 17.34 -23.16 26.75
CA GLU A 440 16.20 -22.23 26.70
C GLU A 440 15.52 -22.28 25.35
N LEU A 441 16.31 -22.22 24.26
CA LEU A 441 15.78 -22.27 22.91
C LEU A 441 15.08 -23.61 22.63
N ARG A 442 15.63 -24.72 23.14
CA ARG A 442 15.05 -26.05 23.03
C ARG A 442 13.73 -26.15 23.81
N ARG A 443 13.72 -25.75 25.08
CA ARG A 443 12.52 -25.78 25.96
C ARG A 443 11.40 -24.88 25.42
N HIS A 444 11.78 -23.67 24.99
CA HIS A 444 10.81 -22.69 24.49
C HIS A 444 10.10 -23.14 23.21
N ASN A 445 10.76 -23.99 22.41
CA ASN A 445 10.25 -24.53 21.16
C ASN A 445 9.83 -26.02 21.25
N GLU A 446 9.82 -26.60 22.44
CA GLU A 446 9.45 -28.02 22.68
C GLU A 446 10.25 -28.99 21.77
N LEU A 447 11.51 -28.66 21.49
CA LEU A 447 12.34 -29.48 20.60
C LEU A 447 12.81 -30.75 21.33
N ARG A 448 12.64 -31.88 20.67
CA ARG A 448 13.10 -33.19 21.19
C ARG A 448 14.57 -33.49 20.87
N SER A 449 15.17 -32.72 19.95
CA SER A 449 16.59 -32.84 19.54
C SER A 449 17.09 -31.50 19.03
N ASP A 450 18.41 -31.37 18.84
CA ASP A 450 19.04 -30.18 18.28
C ASP A 450 18.98 -30.11 16.76
N SER A 451 18.39 -31.13 16.13
CA SER A 451 18.19 -31.17 14.68
C SER A 451 17.09 -30.20 14.25
N LEU A 452 17.46 -29.25 13.40
CA LEU A 452 16.53 -28.28 12.83
C LEU A 452 16.24 -28.62 11.37
N ARG A 453 15.03 -28.31 10.91
CA ARG A 453 14.64 -28.41 9.50
C ARG A 453 14.70 -27.03 8.84
N ILE A 454 15.19 -26.95 7.62
CA ILE A 454 15.13 -25.72 6.83
C ILE A 454 13.67 -25.27 6.71
N GLY A 455 13.42 -24.00 6.98
CA GLY A 455 12.08 -23.42 7.01
C GLY A 455 11.33 -23.60 8.33
N GLN A 456 11.85 -24.37 9.30
CA GLN A 456 11.29 -24.47 10.65
C GLN A 456 11.31 -23.11 11.31
N VAL A 457 10.20 -22.74 11.97
CA VAL A 457 10.12 -21.48 12.75
C VAL A 457 10.45 -21.80 14.19
N LEU A 458 11.41 -21.08 14.74
CA LEU A 458 11.78 -21.12 16.15
C LEU A 458 11.35 -19.81 16.83
N ARG A 459 10.77 -19.93 18.01
CA ARG A 459 10.52 -18.77 18.89
C ARG A 459 11.77 -18.52 19.73
N ILE A 460 12.22 -17.28 19.69
CA ILE A 460 13.39 -16.84 20.46
C ILE A 460 12.90 -16.36 21.84
N PRO A 461 13.37 -16.87 22.95
CA PRO A 461 12.99 -16.50 24.30
C PRO A 461 13.18 -15.04 24.64
#